data_79d7ba6fa83dcb22f353930a46929a82
#
_entry.id   79d7ba6fa83dcb22f353930a46929a82
#
_cell.length_a   1.000
_cell.length_b   1.000
_cell.length_c   1.000
_cell.angle_alpha   90.00
_cell.angle_beta   90.00
_cell.angle_gamma   90.00
#
_symmetry.space_group_name_H-M   'P 1'
#
loop_
_entity.id
_entity.type
_entity.pdbx_description
1 polymer ?
#
loop_
_entity_poly.entity_id
_entity_poly.type
_entity_poly.pdbx_seq_one_letter_code
_entity_poly.pdbx_strand_id
1 'polypeptide(L)'
;MKSVVNYSLETKGETEQEENFTEYLVSAENSGERLDKALAALMPKVSRSRLQTWIKQGAVTVNGKPVDKVRDPVYEGDVVAVTAQPSPEELAFTPADVPFDVAYEDDAIIVVNKPSGLVVHPAAGHWDDTLLNGLLFRYPELRVLPRAGIVHRLDRDTTGLMVVAKTLEAETSLVRQLQERTVKREYWALLRGEAPERTLVDRPIGRDPRHPMRFAVDVPGSMRSARTHIARVALGNAGKRVISWVACRLETGRTHQIRVHCESLGL
;
A
#
# COMPACT_ATOMS: atom_id res chain seq x y z
N MET A 1 -10.26 3.89 42.59
CA MET A 1 -8.86 4.14 42.27
C MET A 1 -8.06 2.88 42.64
N LYS A 2 -7.78 2.01 41.68
CA LYS A 2 -6.93 0.84 41.90
C LYS A 2 -5.75 0.96 40.92
N SER A 3 -4.56 0.95 41.51
CA SER A 3 -3.27 1.18 40.91
C SER A 3 -2.91 0.08 39.88
N VAL A 4 -2.58 0.51 38.71
CA VAL A 4 -1.84 -0.31 37.72
C VAL A 4 -0.43 -0.46 38.26
N VAL A 5 -0.02 -1.67 38.57
CA VAL A 5 1.37 -1.96 39.00
C VAL A 5 2.14 -2.28 37.73
N ASN A 6 2.92 -1.30 37.26
CA ASN A 6 3.98 -1.53 36.23
C ASN A 6 5.18 -2.13 36.96
N TYR A 7 5.48 -3.38 36.69
CA TYR A 7 6.78 -3.95 37.03
C TYR A 7 7.70 -3.86 35.82
N SER A 8 8.60 -2.88 35.84
CA SER A 8 9.80 -2.89 35.01
C SER A 8 10.89 -3.63 35.76
N LEU A 9 11.24 -4.81 35.33
CA LEU A 9 12.45 -5.49 35.79
C LEU A 9 13.61 -5.09 34.87
N GLU A 10 14.46 -4.17 35.32
CA GLU A 10 15.77 -3.91 34.71
C GLU A 10 16.71 -5.06 35.03
N THR A 11 17.04 -5.89 34.07
CA THR A 11 18.21 -6.76 34.08
C THR A 11 19.16 -6.34 32.98
N LYS A 12 20.34 -5.83 33.36
CA LYS A 12 21.49 -5.56 32.48
C LYS A 12 22.14 -6.88 32.09
N GLY A 13 22.31 -7.12 30.78
CA GLY A 13 23.20 -8.17 30.25
C GLY A 13 22.85 -8.55 28.82
N GLU A 14 23.67 -8.08 27.86
CA GLU A 14 24.00 -8.64 26.54
C GLU A 14 22.86 -8.95 25.54
N THR A 15 22.81 -8.11 24.46
CA THR A 15 22.32 -8.39 23.09
C THR A 15 21.27 -9.49 22.93
N GLU A 16 20.06 -9.25 23.36
CA GLU A 16 18.84 -9.86 22.88
C GLU A 16 17.86 -8.74 22.55
N GLN A 17 17.20 -8.86 21.41
CA GLN A 17 16.10 -7.96 21.04
C GLN A 17 15.09 -8.03 22.19
N GLU A 18 14.96 -6.93 22.96
CA GLU A 18 13.90 -6.81 23.96
C GLU A 18 12.56 -6.95 23.24
N GLU A 19 11.96 -8.13 23.31
CA GLU A 19 10.57 -8.33 22.92
C GLU A 19 9.72 -7.51 23.88
N ASN A 20 9.28 -6.34 23.46
CA ASN A 20 8.37 -5.47 24.18
C ASN A 20 7.01 -6.16 24.33
N PHE A 21 6.83 -7.00 25.33
CA PHE A 21 5.55 -7.56 25.69
C PHE A 21 4.99 -6.91 26.96
N THR A 22 3.68 -6.86 27.06
CA THR A 22 2.98 -6.37 28.24
C THR A 22 2.13 -7.50 28.84
N GLU A 23 2.29 -7.74 30.13
CA GLU A 23 1.53 -8.76 30.85
C GLU A 23 0.29 -8.18 31.54
N TYR A 24 -0.77 -8.92 31.48
CA TYR A 24 -2.06 -8.61 32.11
C TYR A 24 -2.53 -9.78 32.95
N LEU A 25 -2.86 -9.53 34.20
CA LEU A 25 -3.49 -10.54 35.06
C LEU A 25 -5.01 -10.50 34.89
N VAL A 26 -5.61 -11.63 34.58
CA VAL A 26 -7.06 -11.76 34.44
C VAL A 26 -7.72 -11.68 35.82
N SER A 27 -8.61 -10.72 35.99
CA SER A 27 -9.38 -10.54 37.24
C SER A 27 -10.61 -11.45 37.28
N ALA A 28 -11.21 -11.57 38.45
CA ALA A 28 -12.47 -12.30 38.66
C ALA A 28 -13.60 -11.80 37.73
N GLU A 29 -13.63 -10.50 37.40
CA GLU A 29 -14.65 -9.91 36.52
C GLU A 29 -14.57 -10.43 35.07
N ASN A 30 -13.39 -10.85 34.64
CA ASN A 30 -13.13 -11.36 33.30
C ASN A 30 -12.99 -12.90 33.27
N SER A 31 -13.18 -13.57 34.40
CA SER A 31 -13.06 -15.02 34.49
C SER A 31 -14.17 -15.74 33.71
N GLY A 32 -13.78 -16.75 32.90
CA GLY A 32 -14.68 -17.47 32.00
C GLY A 32 -15.03 -16.71 30.71
N GLU A 33 -14.54 -15.49 30.53
CA GLU A 33 -14.72 -14.71 29.30
C GLU A 33 -13.81 -15.23 28.17
N ARG A 34 -14.23 -14.95 26.95
CA ARG A 34 -13.41 -15.23 25.78
C ARG A 34 -12.16 -14.33 25.79
N LEU A 35 -11.01 -14.87 25.40
CA LEU A 35 -9.74 -14.17 25.37
C LEU A 35 -9.82 -12.80 24.64
N ASP A 36 -10.49 -12.73 23.47
CA ASP A 36 -10.63 -11.48 22.74
C ASP A 36 -11.48 -10.43 23.47
N LYS A 37 -12.40 -10.85 24.33
CA LYS A 37 -13.25 -9.96 25.12
C LYS A 37 -12.52 -9.50 26.37
N ALA A 38 -11.86 -10.42 27.07
CA ALA A 38 -11.04 -10.12 28.24
C ALA A 38 -9.91 -9.14 27.88
N LEU A 39 -9.19 -9.38 26.77
CA LEU A 39 -8.16 -8.47 26.27
C LEU A 39 -8.72 -7.08 25.92
N ALA A 40 -9.91 -7.00 25.32
CA ALA A 40 -10.51 -5.70 25.00
C ALA A 40 -10.85 -4.89 26.28
N ALA A 41 -11.17 -5.54 27.38
CA ALA A 41 -11.36 -4.90 28.67
C ALA A 41 -10.02 -4.45 29.30
N LEU A 42 -8.98 -5.25 29.16
CA LEU A 42 -7.64 -4.96 29.69
C LEU A 42 -6.88 -3.91 28.85
N MET A 43 -7.18 -3.82 27.55
CA MET A 43 -6.54 -2.91 26.59
C MET A 43 -7.56 -1.99 25.88
N PRO A 44 -8.22 -1.06 26.57
CA PRO A 44 -9.32 -0.27 26.02
C PRO A 44 -8.91 0.68 24.89
N LYS A 45 -7.61 0.94 24.70
CA LYS A 45 -7.06 1.75 23.60
C LYS A 45 -6.88 0.96 22.30
N VAL A 46 -7.01 -0.36 22.34
CA VAL A 46 -6.82 -1.24 21.17
C VAL A 46 -8.17 -1.80 20.74
N SER A 47 -8.49 -1.70 19.44
CA SER A 47 -9.74 -2.24 18.92
C SER A 47 -9.78 -3.78 19.06
N ARG A 48 -10.95 -4.33 19.34
CA ARG A 48 -11.13 -5.78 19.48
C ARG A 48 -10.74 -6.56 18.23
N SER A 49 -10.95 -5.99 17.04
CA SER A 49 -10.53 -6.61 15.78
C SER A 49 -9.01 -6.72 15.70
N ARG A 50 -8.27 -5.72 16.17
CA ARG A 50 -6.81 -5.74 16.22
C ARG A 50 -6.30 -6.80 17.21
N LEU A 51 -6.91 -6.91 18.38
CA LEU A 51 -6.59 -7.95 19.36
C LEU A 51 -6.83 -9.35 18.79
N GLN A 52 -7.93 -9.56 18.05
CA GLN A 52 -8.20 -10.83 17.37
C GLN A 52 -7.13 -11.16 16.31
N THR A 53 -6.60 -10.15 15.62
CA THR A 53 -5.50 -10.33 14.67
C THR A 53 -4.23 -10.75 15.40
N TRP A 54 -3.86 -10.09 16.48
CA TRP A 54 -2.69 -10.43 17.31
C TRP A 54 -2.75 -11.85 17.86
N ILE A 55 -3.92 -12.29 18.36
CA ILE A 55 -4.13 -13.66 18.83
C ILE A 55 -3.86 -14.65 17.68
N LYS A 56 -4.45 -14.44 16.51
CA LYS A 56 -4.28 -15.33 15.35
C LYS A 56 -2.84 -15.37 14.81
N GLN A 57 -2.08 -14.29 15.00
CA GLN A 57 -0.67 -14.18 14.60
C GLN A 57 0.30 -14.77 15.65
N GLY A 58 -0.22 -15.30 16.78
CA GLY A 58 0.61 -15.86 17.84
C GLY A 58 1.32 -14.82 18.72
N ALA A 59 0.92 -13.54 18.61
CA ALA A 59 1.49 -12.45 19.41
C ALA A 59 0.90 -12.36 20.84
N VAL A 60 0.12 -13.36 21.25
CA VAL A 60 -0.50 -13.45 22.57
C VAL A 60 -0.20 -14.81 23.19
N THR A 61 0.22 -14.80 24.44
CA THR A 61 0.37 -16.04 25.23
C THR A 61 -0.53 -15.99 26.45
N VAL A 62 -0.97 -17.16 26.90
CA VAL A 62 -1.68 -17.33 28.19
C VAL A 62 -0.85 -18.29 29.03
N ASN A 63 -0.44 -17.86 30.22
CA ASN A 63 0.44 -18.59 31.12
C ASN A 63 1.71 -19.09 30.41
N GLY A 64 2.32 -18.23 29.57
CA GLY A 64 3.52 -18.52 28.79
C GLY A 64 3.31 -19.44 27.56
N LYS A 65 2.08 -19.87 27.27
CA LYS A 65 1.77 -20.70 26.11
C LYS A 65 1.14 -19.89 24.99
N PRO A 66 1.65 -19.96 23.73
CA PRO A 66 1.04 -19.30 22.59
C PRO A 66 -0.40 -19.75 22.37
N VAL A 67 -1.28 -18.80 22.04
CA VAL A 67 -2.69 -19.05 21.72
C VAL A 67 -3.06 -18.45 20.39
N ASP A 68 -3.86 -19.17 19.60
CA ASP A 68 -4.31 -18.75 18.25
C ASP A 68 -5.85 -18.65 18.16
N LYS A 69 -6.55 -19.16 19.15
CA LYS A 69 -8.02 -19.19 19.17
C LYS A 69 -8.59 -18.01 19.96
N VAL A 70 -9.15 -17.08 19.25
CA VAL A 70 -9.75 -15.85 19.81
C VAL A 70 -10.88 -16.09 20.82
N ARG A 71 -11.47 -17.29 20.81
CA ARG A 71 -12.63 -17.67 21.65
C ARG A 71 -12.27 -18.52 22.85
N ASP A 72 -11.01 -18.87 23.05
CA ASP A 72 -10.59 -19.64 24.21
C ASP A 72 -10.95 -18.90 25.50
N PRO A 73 -11.48 -19.57 26.52
CA PRO A 73 -11.78 -18.93 27.78
C PRO A 73 -10.50 -18.62 28.56
N VAL A 74 -10.50 -17.52 29.29
CA VAL A 74 -9.47 -17.19 30.28
C VAL A 74 -10.10 -17.14 31.66
N TYR A 75 -9.31 -17.44 32.69
CA TYR A 75 -9.80 -17.56 34.04
C TYR A 75 -9.05 -16.61 34.98
N GLU A 76 -9.67 -16.32 36.14
CA GLU A 76 -9.01 -15.54 37.18
C GLU A 76 -7.63 -16.11 37.53
N GLY A 77 -6.62 -15.22 37.57
CA GLY A 77 -5.24 -15.60 37.83
C GLY A 77 -4.44 -15.99 36.60
N ASP A 78 -5.07 -16.13 35.41
CA ASP A 78 -4.31 -16.32 34.16
C ASP A 78 -3.47 -15.05 33.84
N VAL A 79 -2.23 -15.28 33.44
CA VAL A 79 -1.33 -14.21 32.94
C VAL A 79 -1.39 -14.21 31.41
N VAL A 80 -1.90 -13.11 30.85
CA VAL A 80 -1.96 -12.90 29.40
C VAL A 80 -0.85 -11.94 29.00
N ALA A 81 0.16 -12.43 28.27
CA ALA A 81 1.21 -11.59 27.71
C ALA A 81 0.91 -11.25 26.24
N VAL A 82 1.07 -9.99 25.88
CA VAL A 82 0.77 -9.47 24.55
C VAL A 82 2.01 -8.76 24.00
N THR A 83 2.54 -9.26 22.88
CA THR A 83 3.55 -8.58 22.08
C THR A 83 2.85 -7.67 21.07
N ALA A 84 2.82 -6.36 21.36
CA ALA A 84 2.15 -5.40 20.49
C ALA A 84 2.76 -5.41 19.09
N GLN A 85 1.93 -5.73 18.10
CA GLN A 85 2.34 -5.66 16.69
C GLN A 85 2.05 -4.27 16.13
N PRO A 86 2.94 -3.70 15.30
CA PRO A 86 2.68 -2.40 14.68
C PRO A 86 1.40 -2.43 13.84
N SER A 87 0.74 -1.29 13.74
CA SER A 87 -0.41 -1.17 12.86
C SER A 87 0.02 -1.17 11.39
N PRO A 88 -0.88 -1.55 10.47
CA PRO A 88 -0.60 -1.39 9.04
C PRO A 88 -0.19 0.03 8.66
N GLU A 89 -0.77 1.04 9.33
CA GLU A 89 -0.43 2.44 9.13
C GLU A 89 0.98 2.78 9.65
N GLU A 90 1.43 2.16 10.73
CA GLU A 90 2.81 2.30 11.26
C GLU A 90 3.81 1.62 10.32
N LEU A 91 3.49 0.43 9.81
CA LEU A 91 4.30 -0.27 8.80
C LEU A 91 4.38 0.48 7.48
N ALA A 92 3.33 1.24 7.13
CA ALA A 92 3.24 1.97 5.88
C ALA A 92 4.42 2.94 5.61
N PHE A 93 5.08 3.43 6.66
CA PHE A 93 6.21 4.35 6.57
C PHE A 93 7.51 3.77 7.17
N THR A 94 7.56 2.47 7.38
CA THR A 94 8.77 1.78 7.85
C THR A 94 9.74 1.59 6.68
N PRO A 95 11.02 1.98 6.80
CA PRO A 95 12.02 1.64 5.81
C PRO A 95 12.18 0.12 5.68
N ALA A 96 12.21 -0.37 4.44
CA ALA A 96 12.42 -1.78 4.16
C ALA A 96 13.31 -1.94 2.91
N ASP A 97 14.17 -2.96 2.89
CA ASP A 97 15.05 -3.24 1.76
C ASP A 97 14.25 -3.84 0.59
N VAL A 98 13.57 -2.94 -0.12
CA VAL A 98 12.78 -3.26 -1.32
C VAL A 98 13.59 -2.88 -2.55
N PRO A 99 13.96 -3.84 -3.42
CA PRO A 99 14.83 -3.57 -4.56
C PRO A 99 14.12 -2.77 -5.65
N PHE A 100 14.81 -1.76 -6.19
CA PHE A 100 14.42 -0.99 -7.38
C PHE A 100 15.65 -0.36 -8.03
N ASP A 101 15.54 -0.08 -9.34
CA ASP A 101 16.61 0.54 -10.10
C ASP A 101 16.43 2.06 -10.16
N VAL A 102 17.54 2.79 -10.07
CA VAL A 102 17.61 4.24 -10.28
C VAL A 102 18.16 4.50 -11.68
N ALA A 103 17.36 5.13 -12.54
CA ALA A 103 17.75 5.47 -13.90
C ALA A 103 18.49 6.81 -13.98
N TYR A 104 18.19 7.73 -13.07
CA TYR A 104 18.84 9.05 -12.96
C TYR A 104 18.67 9.59 -11.53
N GLU A 105 19.65 10.34 -11.08
CA GLU A 105 19.61 11.03 -9.79
C GLU A 105 20.44 12.31 -9.85
N ASP A 106 19.93 13.38 -9.20
CA ASP A 106 20.64 14.60 -8.90
C ASP A 106 20.27 15.09 -7.48
N ASP A 107 20.57 16.35 -7.16
CA ASP A 107 20.29 16.93 -5.84
C ASP A 107 18.79 17.19 -5.61
N ALA A 108 17.98 17.28 -6.67
CA ALA A 108 16.57 17.64 -6.63
C ALA A 108 15.61 16.48 -6.85
N ILE A 109 15.97 15.49 -7.68
CA ILE A 109 15.10 14.39 -8.08
C ILE A 109 15.81 13.04 -8.15
N ILE A 110 15.01 11.98 -8.03
CA ILE A 110 15.38 10.61 -8.38
C ILE A 110 14.42 10.16 -9.49
N VAL A 111 14.93 9.52 -10.55
CA VAL A 111 14.13 8.81 -11.54
C VAL A 111 14.28 7.31 -11.32
N VAL A 112 13.23 6.68 -10.87
CA VAL A 112 13.17 5.24 -10.60
C VAL A 112 12.69 4.52 -11.85
N ASN A 113 13.35 3.42 -12.23
CA ASN A 113 12.83 2.45 -13.19
C ASN A 113 12.09 1.35 -12.43
N LYS A 114 10.76 1.50 -12.26
CA LYS A 114 9.95 0.60 -11.45
C LYS A 114 9.81 -0.77 -12.13
N PRO A 115 10.15 -1.88 -11.47
CA PRO A 115 9.89 -3.22 -11.99
C PRO A 115 8.38 -3.56 -11.96
N SER A 116 8.00 -4.61 -12.71
CA SER A 116 6.68 -5.23 -12.59
C SER A 116 6.52 -5.89 -11.22
N GLY A 117 5.30 -5.92 -10.69
CA GLY A 117 4.98 -6.51 -9.39
C GLY A 117 5.16 -5.58 -8.21
N LEU A 118 5.95 -4.50 -8.32
CA LEU A 118 6.20 -3.56 -7.23
C LEU A 118 5.05 -2.55 -7.07
N VAL A 119 4.44 -2.53 -5.88
CA VAL A 119 3.43 -1.54 -5.49
C VAL A 119 4.13 -0.23 -5.11
N VAL A 120 3.55 0.91 -5.48
CA VAL A 120 4.16 2.22 -5.24
C VAL A 120 3.94 2.71 -3.80
N HIS A 121 2.71 2.61 -3.28
CA HIS A 121 2.35 3.08 -1.94
C HIS A 121 1.72 1.96 -1.13
N PRO A 122 1.88 1.98 0.19
CA PRO A 122 1.21 1.04 1.06
C PRO A 122 -0.29 0.97 0.82
N ALA A 123 -0.80 -0.25 0.81
CA ALA A 123 -2.22 -0.57 0.60
C ALA A 123 -2.52 -1.93 1.21
N ALA A 124 -3.80 -2.32 1.26
CA ALA A 124 -4.22 -3.62 1.79
C ALA A 124 -3.42 -4.78 1.15
N GLY A 125 -2.70 -5.54 1.97
CA GLY A 125 -1.83 -6.64 1.56
C GLY A 125 -0.39 -6.27 1.16
N HIS A 126 -0.04 -4.97 1.20
CA HIS A 126 1.29 -4.43 0.87
C HIS A 126 1.57 -3.24 1.77
N TRP A 127 2.16 -3.47 2.96
CA TRP A 127 2.35 -2.41 3.96
C TRP A 127 3.80 -1.96 4.10
N ASP A 128 4.75 -2.88 3.90
CA ASP A 128 6.20 -2.70 4.10
C ASP A 128 7.05 -3.16 2.91
N ASP A 129 6.41 -3.60 1.83
CA ASP A 129 7.01 -4.15 0.60
C ASP A 129 6.83 -3.23 -0.61
N THR A 130 6.64 -1.93 -0.40
CA THR A 130 6.34 -0.97 -1.48
C THR A 130 7.55 -0.14 -1.89
N LEU A 131 7.47 0.52 -3.05
CA LEU A 131 8.49 1.47 -3.49
C LEU A 131 8.74 2.57 -2.44
N LEU A 132 7.69 3.03 -1.73
CA LEU A 132 7.82 4.01 -0.67
C LEU A 132 8.74 3.50 0.45
N ASN A 133 8.57 2.25 0.88
CA ASN A 133 9.39 1.63 1.92
C ASN A 133 10.86 1.50 1.46
N GLY A 134 11.08 1.09 0.21
CA GLY A 134 12.41 1.00 -0.40
C GLY A 134 13.09 2.37 -0.56
N LEU A 135 12.33 3.41 -0.92
CA LEU A 135 12.84 4.78 -0.97
C LEU A 135 13.27 5.27 0.41
N LEU A 136 12.46 5.04 1.45
CA LEU A 136 12.81 5.41 2.82
C LEU A 136 14.03 4.64 3.36
N PHE A 137 14.25 3.42 2.90
CA PHE A 137 15.42 2.61 3.27
C PHE A 137 16.69 3.15 2.61
N ARG A 138 16.65 3.40 1.30
CA ARG A 138 17.81 3.86 0.52
C ARG A 138 18.10 5.35 0.71
N TYR A 139 17.07 6.17 0.98
CA TYR A 139 17.12 7.63 1.11
C TYR A 139 16.36 8.06 2.37
N PRO A 140 16.92 7.88 3.57
CA PRO A 140 16.24 8.18 4.84
C PRO A 140 15.79 9.64 4.97
N GLU A 141 16.47 10.56 4.28
CA GLU A 141 16.14 11.99 4.22
C GLU A 141 14.77 12.28 3.59
N LEU A 142 14.25 11.39 2.74
CA LEU A 142 12.93 11.55 2.13
C LEU A 142 11.77 11.47 3.14
N ARG A 143 12.02 11.05 4.37
CA ARG A 143 11.02 10.94 5.43
C ARG A 143 10.35 12.29 5.74
N VAL A 144 11.02 13.41 5.52
CA VAL A 144 10.48 14.74 5.77
C VAL A 144 9.53 15.21 4.68
N LEU A 145 9.52 14.54 3.54
CA LEU A 145 8.65 14.89 2.41
C LEU A 145 7.33 14.09 2.45
N PRO A 146 6.21 14.68 2.06
CA PRO A 146 4.96 13.96 1.85
C PRO A 146 5.18 12.74 0.96
N ARG A 147 4.74 11.57 1.40
CA ARG A 147 4.87 10.29 0.66
C ARG A 147 6.29 9.99 0.17
N ALA A 148 7.32 10.37 0.94
CA ALA A 148 8.72 10.22 0.55
C ALA A 148 9.04 10.84 -0.84
N GLY A 149 8.46 12.00 -1.16
CA GLY A 149 8.67 12.72 -2.41
C GLY A 149 7.98 12.12 -3.65
N ILE A 150 7.15 11.10 -3.50
CA ILE A 150 6.41 10.47 -4.61
C ILE A 150 5.25 11.36 -5.04
N VAL A 151 5.28 11.90 -6.25
CA VAL A 151 4.30 12.84 -6.80
C VAL A 151 3.30 12.20 -7.77
N HIS A 152 3.60 11.01 -8.29
CA HIS A 152 2.71 10.22 -9.16
C HIS A 152 2.93 8.73 -8.97
N ARG A 153 2.13 7.91 -9.63
CA ARG A 153 2.22 6.45 -9.46
C ARG A 153 2.05 5.71 -10.79
N LEU A 154 2.64 4.52 -10.85
CA LEU A 154 2.33 3.46 -11.80
C LEU A 154 1.52 2.36 -11.09
N ASP A 155 0.78 1.57 -11.86
CA ASP A 155 0.11 0.38 -11.34
C ASP A 155 1.17 -0.69 -10.97
N ARG A 156 0.80 -1.64 -10.11
CA ARG A 156 1.70 -2.69 -9.62
C ARG A 156 2.48 -3.37 -10.76
N ASP A 157 1.78 -3.82 -11.78
CA ASP A 157 2.36 -4.60 -12.87
C ASP A 157 2.84 -3.74 -14.06
N THR A 158 2.70 -2.41 -13.97
CA THR A 158 3.26 -1.47 -14.96
C THR A 158 4.71 -1.18 -14.65
N THR A 159 5.58 -1.36 -15.64
CA THR A 159 7.01 -1.03 -15.55
C THR A 159 7.30 0.37 -16.07
N GLY A 160 8.48 0.90 -15.77
CA GLY A 160 9.01 2.13 -16.37
C GLY A 160 9.30 3.25 -15.38
N LEU A 161 9.50 4.45 -15.93
CA LEU A 161 10.08 5.56 -15.19
C LEU A 161 9.07 6.29 -14.31
N MET A 162 9.52 6.57 -13.10
CA MET A 162 8.82 7.42 -12.13
C MET A 162 9.79 8.46 -11.59
N VAL A 163 9.35 9.71 -11.50
CA VAL A 163 10.09 10.78 -10.84
C VAL A 163 9.66 10.91 -9.38
N VAL A 164 10.67 11.04 -8.51
CA VAL A 164 10.53 11.24 -7.07
C VAL A 164 11.30 12.50 -6.69
N ALA A 165 10.71 13.38 -5.90
CA ALA A 165 11.37 14.58 -5.41
C ALA A 165 12.30 14.26 -4.23
N LYS A 166 13.47 14.94 -4.16
CA LYS A 166 14.39 14.91 -3.01
C LYS A 166 14.23 16.14 -2.13
N THR A 167 13.65 17.21 -2.64
CA THR A 167 13.44 18.46 -1.91
C THR A 167 11.98 18.92 -2.00
N LEU A 168 11.56 19.77 -1.07
CA LEU A 168 10.19 20.35 -1.06
C LEU A 168 9.94 21.24 -2.27
N GLU A 169 10.97 21.96 -2.74
CA GLU A 169 10.91 22.78 -3.94
C GLU A 169 10.66 21.92 -5.19
N ALA A 170 11.41 20.82 -5.31
CA ALA A 170 11.25 19.87 -6.42
C ALA A 170 9.86 19.22 -6.38
N GLU A 171 9.38 18.80 -5.19
CA GLU A 171 8.04 18.24 -5.03
C GLU A 171 6.97 19.23 -5.48
N THR A 172 7.03 20.47 -4.99
CA THR A 172 6.10 21.55 -5.35
C THR A 172 6.10 21.80 -6.85
N SER A 173 7.30 21.89 -7.45
CA SER A 173 7.46 22.09 -8.90
C SER A 173 6.87 20.95 -9.71
N LEU A 174 7.18 19.69 -9.35
CA LEU A 174 6.68 18.51 -10.04
C LEU A 174 5.16 18.35 -9.92
N VAL A 175 4.59 18.62 -8.74
CA VAL A 175 3.14 18.62 -8.52
C VAL A 175 2.46 19.65 -9.41
N ARG A 176 3.01 20.87 -9.50
CA ARG A 176 2.49 21.92 -10.40
C ARG A 176 2.55 21.49 -11.86
N GLN A 177 3.69 20.97 -12.32
CA GLN A 177 3.86 20.47 -13.70
C GLN A 177 2.86 19.34 -14.03
N LEU A 178 2.58 18.44 -13.08
CA LEU A 178 1.59 17.38 -13.26
C LEU A 178 0.15 17.94 -13.33
N GLN A 179 -0.17 18.98 -12.56
CA GLN A 179 -1.47 19.68 -12.59
C GLN A 179 -1.66 20.44 -13.89
N GLU A 180 -0.64 21.12 -14.37
CA GLU A 180 -0.61 21.87 -15.63
C GLU A 180 -0.48 20.95 -16.85
N ARG A 181 -0.28 19.61 -16.64
CA ARG A 181 -0.11 18.61 -17.68
C ARG A 181 1.10 18.84 -18.60
N THR A 182 2.12 19.51 -18.09
CA THR A 182 3.37 19.77 -18.83
C THR A 182 4.30 18.56 -18.80
N VAL A 183 4.19 17.69 -17.78
CA VAL A 183 4.89 16.38 -17.74
C VAL A 183 4.28 15.46 -18.79
N LYS A 184 5.07 15.16 -19.82
CA LYS A 184 4.67 14.22 -20.89
C LYS A 184 4.77 12.79 -20.38
N ARG A 185 3.62 12.10 -20.32
CA ARG A 185 3.54 10.69 -19.87
C ARG A 185 3.15 9.83 -21.05
N GLU A 186 4.11 9.07 -21.55
CA GLU A 186 3.93 8.13 -22.65
C GLU A 186 4.11 6.69 -22.16
N TYR A 187 3.23 5.83 -22.58
CA TYR A 187 3.20 4.41 -22.23
C TYR A 187 3.10 3.57 -23.48
N TRP A 188 3.70 2.42 -23.44
CA TRP A 188 3.60 1.43 -24.49
C TRP A 188 2.80 0.24 -23.99
N ALA A 189 1.88 -0.27 -24.81
CA ALA A 189 1.03 -1.39 -24.46
C ALA A 189 0.83 -2.34 -25.62
N LEU A 190 0.68 -3.62 -25.31
CA LEU A 190 0.21 -4.64 -26.21
C LEU A 190 -1.25 -4.93 -25.91
N LEU A 191 -2.11 -4.75 -26.91
CA LEU A 191 -3.55 -4.94 -26.80
C LEU A 191 -3.99 -6.13 -27.63
N ARG A 192 -5.03 -6.82 -27.18
CA ARG A 192 -5.71 -7.85 -27.98
C ARG A 192 -6.69 -7.17 -28.93
N GLY A 193 -6.66 -7.56 -30.20
CA GLY A 193 -7.52 -6.95 -31.23
C GLY A 193 -6.78 -5.89 -32.03
N GLU A 194 -7.49 -5.34 -33.01
CA GLU A 194 -7.01 -4.29 -33.88
C GLU A 194 -7.37 -2.93 -33.31
N ALA A 195 -6.40 -2.22 -32.77
CA ALA A 195 -6.56 -0.86 -32.32
C ALA A 195 -6.70 0.10 -33.52
N PRO A 196 -7.49 1.18 -33.42
CA PRO A 196 -7.52 2.23 -34.43
C PRO A 196 -6.12 2.85 -34.63
N GLU A 197 -5.81 3.36 -35.82
CA GLU A 197 -4.51 3.98 -36.09
C GLU A 197 -4.19 5.13 -35.15
N ARG A 198 -5.20 5.98 -34.90
CA ARG A 198 -5.16 7.06 -33.90
C ARG A 198 -6.56 7.29 -33.33
N THR A 199 -6.62 7.49 -32.01
CA THR A 199 -7.88 7.87 -31.36
C THR A 199 -7.59 8.68 -30.10
N LEU A 200 -8.53 9.52 -29.73
CA LEU A 200 -8.62 10.16 -28.42
C LEU A 200 -9.79 9.54 -27.66
N VAL A 201 -9.51 8.91 -26.54
CA VAL A 201 -10.54 8.47 -25.61
C VAL A 201 -10.69 9.55 -24.55
N ASP A 202 -11.81 10.29 -24.63
CA ASP A 202 -12.20 11.34 -23.68
C ASP A 202 -13.47 10.88 -22.96
N ARG A 203 -13.27 9.97 -21.99
CA ARG A 203 -14.36 9.34 -21.23
C ARG A 203 -14.03 9.35 -19.75
N PRO A 204 -14.90 9.90 -18.90
CA PRO A 204 -14.64 9.95 -17.46
C PRO A 204 -14.62 8.56 -16.84
N ILE A 205 -13.79 8.39 -15.81
CA ILE A 205 -13.57 7.12 -15.11
C ILE A 205 -14.09 7.24 -13.68
N GLY A 206 -14.83 6.23 -13.24
CA GLY A 206 -15.32 6.06 -11.88
C GLY A 206 -15.22 4.61 -11.41
N ARG A 207 -15.58 4.36 -10.15
CA ARG A 207 -15.70 2.98 -9.64
C ARG A 207 -16.94 2.33 -10.22
N ASP A 208 -16.80 1.09 -10.68
CA ASP A 208 -17.93 0.28 -11.14
C ASP A 208 -18.85 -0.05 -9.95
N PRO A 209 -20.12 0.37 -9.96
CA PRO A 209 -21.05 0.09 -8.87
C PRO A 209 -21.34 -1.40 -8.67
N ARG A 210 -21.22 -2.19 -9.75
CA ARG A 210 -21.44 -3.65 -9.72
C ARG A 210 -20.23 -4.40 -9.21
N HIS A 211 -19.03 -3.84 -9.43
CA HIS A 211 -17.74 -4.42 -9.05
C HIS A 211 -16.86 -3.35 -8.39
N PRO A 212 -17.03 -3.03 -7.10
CA PRO A 212 -16.35 -1.92 -6.42
C PRO A 212 -14.82 -1.94 -6.47
N MET A 213 -14.22 -3.09 -6.79
CA MET A 213 -12.76 -3.24 -6.99
C MET A 213 -12.32 -2.83 -8.41
N ARG A 214 -13.25 -2.56 -9.33
CA ARG A 214 -12.96 -2.19 -10.72
C ARG A 214 -13.26 -0.71 -10.97
N PHE A 215 -12.61 -0.18 -11.99
CA PHE A 215 -12.90 1.11 -12.57
C PHE A 215 -13.47 0.91 -13.98
N ALA A 216 -14.40 1.76 -14.39
CA ALA A 216 -14.99 1.74 -15.73
C ALA A 216 -15.29 3.17 -16.19
N VAL A 217 -15.53 3.32 -17.51
CA VAL A 217 -15.95 4.59 -18.09
C VAL A 217 -17.46 4.78 -17.93
N ASP A 218 -17.88 6.05 -17.86
CA ASP A 218 -19.29 6.48 -17.90
C ASP A 218 -20.21 5.74 -16.91
N VAL A 219 -19.70 5.43 -15.72
CA VAL A 219 -20.45 4.77 -14.65
C VAL A 219 -21.32 5.77 -13.87
N PRO A 220 -22.46 5.34 -13.28
CA PRO A 220 -23.20 6.19 -12.36
C PRO A 220 -22.38 6.62 -11.15
N GLY A 221 -22.59 7.84 -10.67
CA GLY A 221 -21.97 8.36 -9.45
C GLY A 221 -20.76 9.25 -9.69
N SER A 222 -19.79 9.22 -8.78
CA SER A 222 -18.63 10.10 -8.83
C SER A 222 -17.61 9.63 -9.88
N MET A 223 -17.48 10.41 -10.95
CA MET A 223 -16.50 10.21 -12.01
C MET A 223 -15.48 11.33 -12.06
N ARG A 224 -14.31 11.05 -12.62
CA ARG A 224 -13.27 12.04 -12.87
C ARG A 224 -12.94 12.06 -14.36
N SER A 225 -12.80 13.26 -14.92
CA SER A 225 -12.35 13.46 -16.30
C SER A 225 -11.08 12.67 -16.57
N ALA A 226 -11.06 11.95 -17.68
CA ALA A 226 -9.92 11.15 -18.11
C ALA A 226 -9.76 11.22 -19.63
N ARG A 227 -8.52 11.50 -20.11
CA ARG A 227 -8.18 11.66 -21.51
C ARG A 227 -6.91 10.90 -21.85
N THR A 228 -6.98 10.04 -22.88
CA THR A 228 -5.88 9.21 -23.36
C THR A 228 -5.81 9.28 -24.89
N HIS A 229 -4.68 9.73 -25.43
CA HIS A 229 -4.37 9.58 -26.85
C HIS A 229 -3.76 8.20 -27.06
N ILE A 230 -4.27 7.46 -28.03
CA ILE A 230 -3.78 6.14 -28.42
C ILE A 230 -3.38 6.21 -29.88
N ALA A 231 -2.17 5.78 -30.20
CA ALA A 231 -1.66 5.65 -31.55
C ALA A 231 -1.12 4.23 -31.75
N ARG A 232 -1.60 3.55 -32.80
CA ARG A 232 -1.09 2.22 -33.16
C ARG A 232 0.30 2.37 -33.79
N VAL A 233 1.26 1.67 -33.20
CA VAL A 233 2.66 1.63 -33.71
C VAL A 233 2.82 0.49 -34.68
N ALA A 234 2.27 -0.69 -34.36
CA ALA A 234 2.34 -1.86 -35.23
C ALA A 234 1.13 -2.78 -35.01
N LEU A 235 0.84 -3.59 -36.00
CA LEU A 235 -0.14 -4.67 -35.97
C LEU A 235 0.59 -5.99 -36.18
N GLY A 236 0.20 -7.02 -35.45
CA GLY A 236 0.79 -8.34 -35.58
C GLY A 236 -0.19 -9.42 -35.12
N ASN A 237 0.30 -10.67 -35.16
CA ASN A 237 -0.48 -11.83 -34.75
C ASN A 237 0.26 -12.65 -33.69
N ALA A 238 -0.44 -13.09 -32.66
CA ALA A 238 -0.01 -14.11 -31.70
C ALA A 238 -0.87 -15.35 -31.91
N GLY A 239 -0.40 -16.25 -32.76
CA GLY A 239 -1.20 -17.38 -33.26
C GLY A 239 -2.38 -16.87 -34.10
N LYS A 240 -3.60 -17.22 -33.69
CA LYS A 240 -4.85 -16.78 -34.36
C LYS A 240 -5.38 -15.43 -33.88
N ARG A 241 -4.69 -14.76 -32.93
CA ARG A 241 -5.18 -13.52 -32.31
C ARG A 241 -4.42 -12.34 -32.88
N VAL A 242 -5.18 -11.33 -33.30
CA VAL A 242 -4.62 -10.03 -33.67
C VAL A 242 -4.12 -9.33 -32.40
N ILE A 243 -2.94 -8.73 -32.47
CA ILE A 243 -2.31 -7.95 -31.40
C ILE A 243 -1.92 -6.60 -31.97
N SER A 244 -2.27 -5.54 -31.27
CA SER A 244 -1.83 -4.18 -31.57
C SER A 244 -0.78 -3.72 -30.58
N TRP A 245 0.34 -3.20 -31.05
CA TRP A 245 1.28 -2.43 -30.26
C TRP A 245 0.92 -0.96 -30.36
N VAL A 246 0.70 -0.31 -29.22
CA VAL A 246 0.23 1.07 -29.17
C VAL A 246 1.10 1.94 -28.27
N ALA A 247 1.22 3.22 -28.63
CA ALA A 247 1.70 4.29 -27.77
C ALA A 247 0.49 5.03 -27.18
N CYS A 248 0.48 5.21 -25.86
CA CYS A 248 -0.58 5.87 -25.12
C CYS A 248 -0.02 7.11 -24.43
N ARG A 249 -0.50 8.31 -24.79
CA ARG A 249 -0.13 9.57 -24.15
C ARG A 249 -1.26 10.04 -23.24
N LEU A 250 -0.93 10.27 -21.97
CA LEU A 250 -1.90 10.67 -20.96
C LEU A 250 -1.95 12.19 -20.75
N GLU A 251 -3.14 12.78 -20.78
CA GLU A 251 -3.39 14.12 -20.25
C GLU A 251 -3.78 14.08 -18.76
N THR A 252 -4.41 13.00 -18.32
CA THR A 252 -4.83 12.75 -16.93
C THR A 252 -4.20 11.45 -16.43
N GLY A 253 -4.17 11.22 -15.11
CA GLY A 253 -3.62 10.00 -14.51
C GLY A 253 -4.61 9.39 -13.51
N ARG A 254 -5.67 8.75 -14.01
CA ARG A 254 -6.62 8.03 -13.16
C ARG A 254 -6.19 6.59 -12.95
N THR A 255 -6.68 5.98 -11.89
CA THR A 255 -6.39 4.57 -11.59
C THR A 255 -6.79 3.70 -12.78
N HIS A 256 -5.86 2.86 -13.24
CA HIS A 256 -6.02 1.94 -14.38
C HIS A 256 -6.46 2.62 -15.70
N GLN A 257 -6.18 3.93 -15.89
CA GLN A 257 -6.78 4.72 -16.97
C GLN A 257 -6.58 4.12 -18.36
N ILE A 258 -5.35 3.75 -18.74
CA ILE A 258 -5.07 3.16 -20.07
C ILE A 258 -5.85 1.85 -20.22
N ARG A 259 -5.83 0.99 -19.23
CA ARG A 259 -6.53 -0.31 -19.25
C ARG A 259 -8.04 -0.14 -19.44
N VAL A 260 -8.65 0.75 -18.65
CA VAL A 260 -10.09 1.04 -18.72
C VAL A 260 -10.49 1.68 -20.05
N HIS A 261 -9.67 2.60 -20.57
CA HIS A 261 -9.92 3.21 -21.86
C HIS A 261 -9.77 2.22 -23.02
N CYS A 262 -8.75 1.37 -23.01
CA CYS A 262 -8.58 0.31 -24.03
C CYS A 262 -9.75 -0.70 -23.97
N GLU A 263 -10.14 -1.16 -22.78
CA GLU A 263 -11.30 -2.03 -22.58
C GLU A 263 -12.59 -1.40 -23.14
N SER A 264 -12.76 -0.08 -23.02
CA SER A 264 -13.91 0.64 -23.56
C SER A 264 -13.96 0.70 -25.11
N LEU A 265 -12.86 0.38 -25.76
CA LEU A 265 -12.73 0.23 -27.21
C LEU A 265 -12.86 -1.24 -27.65
N GLY A 266 -13.07 -2.18 -26.72
CA GLY A 266 -13.10 -3.61 -27.01
C GLY A 266 -11.72 -4.27 -27.19
N LEU A 267 -10.66 -3.65 -26.66
CA LEU A 267 -9.26 -4.05 -26.80
C LEU A 267 -8.68 -4.64 -25.51
#